data_5ef5dda2f3ca23893f4902ca07b0bd9b
#
_entry.id   5ef5dda2f3ca23893f4902ca07b0bd9b
#
_cell.length_a   1.000
_cell.length_b   1.000
_cell.length_c   1.000
_cell.angle_alpha   90.00
_cell.angle_beta   90.00
_cell.angle_gamma   90.00
#
_symmetry.space_group_name_H-M   'P 1'
#
loop_
_entity.id
_entity.type
_entity.pdbx_description
1 polymer ?
#
loop_
_entity_poly.entity_id
_entity_poly.type
_entity_poly.pdbx_seq_one_letter_code
_entity_poly.pdbx_strand_id
1 'polypeptide(L)'
;MCKIDYETIQEFLSFSFHYNNMDLLVDRAAEVLKNPIAVFDKNYYTVSYSDTTDVQDEVWTAGKKRGYCLFEYAAMLHGVESMRGTPLPFQIFDDWGPHRRRICPLISNSLTIGYLSVLEYHTAFDAVPGEIYDLVAGVLVKELTIEQAIRLSH
;
A
#
# COMPACT_ATOMS: atom_id res chain seq x y z
N MET A 1 -2.16 -6.51 -22.95
CA MET A 1 -2.51 -5.07 -22.94
C MET A 1 -3.27 -4.74 -21.67
N CYS A 2 -2.79 -3.75 -20.94
CA CYS A 2 -3.48 -3.29 -19.72
C CYS A 2 -4.79 -2.60 -20.07
N LYS A 3 -5.87 -3.03 -19.45
CA LYS A 3 -7.17 -2.39 -19.60
C LYS A 3 -7.43 -1.54 -18.33
N ILE A 4 -7.67 -0.25 -18.55
CA ILE A 4 -8.00 0.65 -17.44
C ILE A 4 -9.49 0.60 -17.20
N ASP A 5 -9.88 0.29 -15.96
CA ASP A 5 -11.26 0.32 -15.54
C ASP A 5 -11.56 1.71 -14.94
N TYR A 6 -11.95 2.63 -15.82
CA TYR A 6 -12.22 4.02 -15.42
C TYR A 6 -13.37 4.13 -14.43
N GLU A 7 -14.37 3.27 -14.53
CA GLU A 7 -15.51 3.29 -13.62
C GLU A 7 -15.07 2.97 -12.19
N THR A 8 -14.31 1.89 -12.01
CA THR A 8 -13.80 1.50 -10.70
C THR A 8 -12.89 2.57 -10.10
N ILE A 9 -12.01 3.17 -10.93
CA ILE A 9 -11.12 4.25 -10.49
C ILE A 9 -11.94 5.47 -10.07
N GLN A 10 -12.94 5.84 -10.87
CA GLN A 10 -13.78 6.99 -10.58
C GLN A 10 -14.58 6.81 -9.28
N GLU A 11 -15.11 5.62 -9.05
CA GLU A 11 -15.79 5.27 -7.81
C GLU A 11 -14.84 5.35 -6.62
N PHE A 12 -13.61 4.86 -6.76
CA PHE A 12 -12.60 4.94 -5.71
C PHE A 12 -12.26 6.39 -5.36
N LEU A 13 -12.03 7.23 -6.35
CA LEU A 13 -11.73 8.65 -6.13
C LEU A 13 -12.89 9.37 -5.46
N SER A 14 -14.10 9.15 -5.94
CA SER A 14 -15.30 9.73 -5.34
C SER A 14 -15.45 9.31 -3.88
N PHE A 15 -15.26 8.02 -3.59
CA PHE A 15 -15.30 7.49 -2.24
C PHE A 15 -14.25 8.18 -1.35
N SER A 16 -13.03 8.38 -1.85
CA SER A 16 -11.94 8.98 -1.09
C SER A 16 -12.23 10.44 -0.69
N PHE A 17 -13.05 11.15 -1.44
CA PHE A 17 -13.43 12.52 -1.13
C PHE A 17 -14.56 12.61 -0.11
N HIS A 18 -15.37 11.56 0.01
CA HIS A 18 -16.58 11.58 0.85
C HIS A 18 -16.38 10.87 2.19
N TYR A 19 -15.40 9.97 2.31
CA TYR A 19 -15.22 9.14 3.49
C TYR A 19 -13.76 9.16 3.94
N ASN A 20 -13.54 9.47 5.22
CA ASN A 20 -12.24 9.45 5.87
C ASN A 20 -12.11 8.18 6.71
N ASN A 21 -12.06 7.03 6.05
CA ASN A 21 -11.94 5.73 6.70
C ASN A 21 -10.89 4.91 5.96
N MET A 22 -9.74 4.72 6.59
CA MET A 22 -8.61 4.02 5.96
C MET A 22 -8.97 2.58 5.57
N ASP A 23 -9.64 1.84 6.45
CA ASP A 23 -9.96 0.43 6.18
C ASP A 23 -10.86 0.29 4.95
N LEU A 24 -11.86 1.15 4.82
CA LEU A 24 -12.76 1.15 3.66
C LEU A 24 -12.02 1.58 2.39
N LEU A 25 -11.14 2.59 2.49
CA LEU A 25 -10.32 3.03 1.36
C LEU A 25 -9.38 1.93 0.88
N VAL A 26 -8.78 1.20 1.80
CA VAL A 26 -7.88 0.10 1.49
C VAL A 26 -8.64 -1.01 0.75
N ASP A 27 -9.85 -1.33 1.17
CA ASP A 27 -10.69 -2.32 0.47
C ASP A 27 -11.01 -1.87 -0.97
N ARG A 28 -11.37 -0.61 -1.15
CA ARG A 28 -11.65 -0.06 -2.49
C ARG A 28 -10.38 -0.02 -3.35
N ALA A 29 -9.25 0.34 -2.75
CA ALA A 29 -7.97 0.36 -3.45
C ALA A 29 -7.58 -1.04 -3.94
N ALA A 30 -7.84 -2.06 -3.14
CA ALA A 30 -7.58 -3.44 -3.53
C ALA A 30 -8.39 -3.84 -4.78
N GLU A 31 -9.63 -3.37 -4.88
CA GLU A 31 -10.45 -3.59 -6.09
C GLU A 31 -9.83 -2.91 -7.31
N VAL A 32 -9.35 -1.68 -7.15
CA VAL A 32 -8.70 -0.93 -8.23
C VAL A 32 -7.43 -1.62 -8.70
N LEU A 33 -6.60 -2.08 -7.76
CA LEU A 33 -5.32 -2.73 -8.06
C LEU A 33 -5.46 -4.22 -8.37
N LYS A 34 -6.64 -4.78 -8.16
CA LYS A 34 -6.98 -6.19 -8.45
C LYS A 34 -6.13 -7.19 -7.68
N ASN A 35 -5.67 -6.80 -6.51
CA ASN A 35 -4.81 -7.62 -5.65
C ASN A 35 -4.97 -7.22 -4.19
N PRO A 36 -4.66 -8.11 -3.25
CA PRO A 36 -4.64 -7.75 -1.83
C PRO A 36 -3.61 -6.65 -1.56
N ILE A 37 -3.95 -5.73 -0.67
CA ILE A 37 -3.03 -4.66 -0.28
C ILE A 37 -2.94 -4.51 1.22
N ALA A 38 -1.83 -3.92 1.67
CA ALA A 38 -1.61 -3.55 3.06
C ALA A 38 -0.98 -2.16 3.11
N VAL A 39 -1.28 -1.42 4.16
CA VAL A 39 -0.68 -0.12 4.41
C VAL A 39 0.05 -0.19 5.76
N PHE A 40 1.29 0.30 5.78
CA PHE A 40 2.13 0.37 6.96
C PHE A 40 2.52 1.83 7.22
N ASP A 41 2.73 2.18 8.49
CA ASP A 41 3.27 3.48 8.82
C ASP A 41 4.80 3.51 8.62
N LYS A 42 5.43 4.66 8.89
CA LYS A 42 6.88 4.83 8.71
C LYS A 42 7.72 3.95 9.62
N ASN A 43 7.14 3.39 10.68
CA ASN A 43 7.80 2.50 11.62
C ASN A 43 7.46 1.03 11.35
N TYR A 44 6.84 0.75 10.19
CA TYR A 44 6.48 -0.59 9.72
C TYR A 44 5.39 -1.28 10.55
N TYR A 45 4.61 -0.51 11.32
CA TYR A 45 3.41 -1.04 11.96
C TYR A 45 2.25 -1.04 10.98
N THR A 46 1.40 -2.04 11.10
CA THR A 46 0.22 -2.16 10.25
C THR A 46 -0.76 -1.02 10.51
N VAL A 47 -1.15 -0.33 9.45
CA VAL A 47 -2.25 0.63 9.46
C VAL A 47 -3.54 -0.07 9.05
N SER A 48 -3.50 -0.79 7.93
CA SER A 48 -4.68 -1.49 7.42
C SER A 48 -4.29 -2.58 6.43
N TYR A 49 -5.07 -3.65 6.39
CA TYR A 49 -5.03 -4.68 5.34
C TYR A 49 -6.38 -4.71 4.66
N SER A 50 -6.40 -4.93 3.34
CA SER A 50 -7.65 -5.18 2.64
C SER A 50 -8.31 -6.46 3.17
N ASP A 51 -9.64 -6.48 3.17
CA ASP A 51 -10.41 -7.63 3.62
C ASP A 51 -10.35 -8.71 2.54
N THR A 52 -9.41 -9.63 2.71
CA THR A 52 -9.18 -10.74 1.80
C THR A 52 -9.13 -12.02 2.62
N THR A 53 -10.28 -12.63 2.77
CA THR A 53 -10.41 -13.84 3.59
C THR A 53 -9.82 -15.08 2.92
N ASP A 54 -9.53 -15.00 1.63
CA ASP A 54 -9.11 -16.13 0.80
C ASP A 54 -7.60 -16.12 0.47
N VAL A 55 -6.82 -15.19 1.01
CA VAL A 55 -5.38 -15.15 0.74
C VAL A 55 -4.66 -16.27 1.45
N GLN A 56 -4.03 -17.14 0.67
CA GLN A 56 -3.26 -18.27 1.17
C GLN A 56 -1.77 -18.05 0.94
N ASP A 57 -1.23 -17.03 1.58
CA ASP A 57 0.19 -16.71 1.61
C ASP A 57 0.60 -16.61 3.08
N GLU A 58 1.47 -17.51 3.51
CA GLU A 58 1.85 -17.62 4.93
C GLU A 58 2.52 -16.35 5.45
N VAL A 59 3.36 -15.72 4.64
CA VAL A 59 4.05 -14.49 5.05
C VAL A 59 3.05 -13.34 5.19
N TRP A 60 2.12 -13.22 4.24
CA TRP A 60 1.07 -12.19 4.27
C TRP A 60 0.15 -12.36 5.47
N THR A 61 -0.33 -13.57 5.67
CA THR A 61 -1.26 -13.89 6.77
C THR A 61 -0.60 -13.69 8.12
N ALA A 62 0.66 -14.11 8.28
CA ALA A 62 1.40 -13.92 9.51
C ALA A 62 1.65 -12.44 9.80
N GLY A 63 1.97 -11.65 8.77
CA GLY A 63 2.14 -10.20 8.90
C GLY A 63 0.86 -9.50 9.35
N LYS A 64 -0.27 -9.87 8.75
CA LYS A 64 -1.58 -9.33 9.12
C LYS A 64 -1.90 -9.63 10.59
N LYS A 65 -1.69 -10.86 11.02
CA LYS A 65 -1.96 -11.30 12.39
C LYS A 65 -1.05 -10.62 13.40
N ARG A 66 0.23 -10.45 13.06
CA ARG A 66 1.24 -9.86 13.95
C ARG A 66 1.04 -8.36 14.15
N GLY A 67 0.57 -7.65 13.13
CA GLY A 67 0.34 -6.20 13.19
C GLY A 67 1.56 -5.34 12.92
N TYR A 68 2.66 -5.93 12.48
CA TYR A 68 3.87 -5.19 12.10
C TYR A 68 4.72 -6.02 11.15
N CYS A 69 5.61 -5.33 10.43
CA CYS A 69 6.60 -5.95 9.56
C CYS A 69 7.73 -6.57 10.40
N LEU A 70 8.22 -7.74 10.00
CA LEU A 70 9.38 -8.34 10.68
C LEU A 70 10.59 -7.42 10.56
N PHE A 71 11.43 -7.40 11.62
CA PHE A 71 12.62 -6.57 11.68
C PHE A 71 13.54 -6.80 10.47
N GLU A 72 13.76 -8.04 10.09
CA GLU A 72 14.62 -8.40 8.97
C GLU A 72 14.08 -7.82 7.65
N TYR A 73 12.78 -7.87 7.46
CA TYR A 73 12.14 -7.32 6.27
C TYR A 73 12.21 -5.79 6.26
N ALA A 74 11.91 -5.17 7.40
CA ALA A 74 11.98 -3.72 7.55
C ALA A 74 13.41 -3.21 7.32
N ALA A 75 14.42 -3.94 7.83
CA ALA A 75 15.83 -3.61 7.63
C ALA A 75 16.21 -3.69 6.14
N MET A 76 15.70 -4.67 5.43
CA MET A 76 15.94 -4.81 3.99
C MET A 76 15.35 -3.61 3.23
N LEU A 77 14.11 -3.23 3.51
CA LEU A 77 13.46 -2.09 2.86
C LEU A 77 14.21 -0.80 3.16
N HIS A 78 14.59 -0.60 4.42
CA HIS A 78 15.34 0.58 4.82
C HIS A 78 16.70 0.66 4.12
N GLY A 79 17.37 -0.47 3.97
CA GLY A 79 18.63 -0.56 3.22
C GLY A 79 18.49 -0.15 1.78
N VAL A 80 17.43 -0.58 1.10
CA VAL A 80 17.17 -0.20 -0.29
C VAL A 80 16.94 1.31 -0.42
N GLU A 81 16.15 1.89 0.48
CA GLU A 81 15.91 3.34 0.50
C GLU A 81 17.21 4.12 0.71
N SER A 82 18.04 3.68 1.65
CA SER A 82 19.32 4.33 1.95
C SER A 82 20.28 4.30 0.76
N MET A 83 20.28 3.23 -0.03
CA MET A 83 21.11 3.13 -1.22
C MET A 83 20.70 4.12 -2.31
N ARG A 84 19.46 4.56 -2.32
CA ARG A 84 18.97 5.54 -3.29
C ARG A 84 19.25 6.99 -2.88
N GLY A 85 19.65 7.22 -1.63
CA GLY A 85 20.03 8.54 -1.12
C GLY A 85 18.85 9.36 -0.62
N THR A 86 17.90 9.69 -1.47
CA THR A 86 16.72 10.46 -1.09
C THR A 86 15.46 9.63 -1.31
N PRO A 87 14.43 9.78 -0.45
CA PRO A 87 13.16 9.10 -0.68
C PRO A 87 12.49 9.70 -1.91
N LEU A 88 12.54 8.96 -3.00
CA LEU A 88 11.86 9.31 -4.24
C LEU A 88 10.67 8.40 -4.43
N PRO A 89 9.62 8.83 -5.14
CA PRO A 89 8.56 7.93 -5.53
C PRO A 89 9.13 6.83 -6.41
N PHE A 90 9.36 5.67 -5.83
CA PHE A 90 9.84 4.50 -6.55
C PHE A 90 9.15 3.28 -5.97
N GLN A 91 9.14 2.22 -6.74
CA GLN A 91 8.51 0.98 -6.33
C GLN A 91 9.56 -0.11 -6.27
N ILE A 92 9.46 -0.95 -5.24
CA ILE A 92 10.35 -2.08 -5.02
C ILE A 92 9.54 -3.34 -5.24
N PHE A 93 10.10 -4.27 -5.99
CA PHE A 93 9.51 -5.59 -6.14
C PHE A 93 10.35 -6.57 -5.34
N ASP A 94 9.74 -7.30 -4.41
CA ASP A 94 10.43 -8.32 -3.64
C ASP A 94 9.72 -9.67 -3.77
N ASP A 95 10.46 -10.73 -3.50
CA ASP A 95 9.97 -12.10 -3.52
C ASP A 95 10.06 -12.75 -2.13
N TRP A 96 9.89 -11.96 -1.10
CA TRP A 96 9.88 -12.42 0.28
C TRP A 96 8.61 -13.20 0.57
N GLY A 97 8.66 -14.49 0.39
CA GLY A 97 7.52 -15.38 0.53
C GLY A 97 7.03 -15.94 -0.80
N PRO A 98 5.91 -16.67 -0.82
CA PRO A 98 5.42 -17.37 -2.02
C PRO A 98 5.02 -16.48 -3.18
N HIS A 99 4.59 -15.25 -2.89
CA HIS A 99 4.13 -14.30 -3.92
C HIS A 99 4.96 -13.03 -3.85
N ARG A 100 5.21 -12.41 -5.01
CA ARG A 100 5.93 -11.13 -5.07
C ARG A 100 5.09 -10.02 -4.45
N ARG A 101 5.78 -9.03 -3.90
CA ARG A 101 5.15 -7.82 -3.38
C ARG A 101 5.74 -6.60 -4.07
N ARG A 102 4.85 -5.65 -4.35
CA ARG A 102 5.22 -4.35 -4.89
C ARG A 102 5.08 -3.33 -3.78
N ILE A 103 6.17 -2.74 -3.38
CA ILE A 103 6.21 -1.77 -2.28
C ILE A 103 6.27 -0.37 -2.87
N CYS A 104 5.26 0.43 -2.54
CA CYS A 104 5.19 1.82 -2.97
C CYS A 104 5.34 2.70 -1.73
N PRO A 105 6.47 3.42 -1.59
CA PRO A 105 6.61 4.37 -0.50
C PRO A 105 5.53 5.45 -0.57
N LEU A 106 4.94 5.77 0.57
CA LEU A 106 3.96 6.84 0.70
C LEU A 106 4.71 8.10 1.15
N ILE A 107 4.81 9.09 0.25
CA ILE A 107 5.67 10.24 0.44
C ILE A 107 4.84 11.51 0.51
N SER A 108 5.09 12.32 1.54
CA SER A 108 4.50 13.63 1.74
C SER A 108 5.60 14.62 2.11
N ASN A 109 5.69 15.74 1.40
CA ASN A 109 6.72 16.76 1.62
C ASN A 109 8.14 16.17 1.62
N SER A 110 8.42 15.32 0.66
CA SER A 110 9.72 14.65 0.47
C SER A 110 10.11 13.69 1.60
N LEU A 111 9.17 13.35 2.49
CA LEU A 111 9.38 12.40 3.58
C LEU A 111 8.50 11.17 3.40
N THR A 112 9.07 10.01 3.66
CA THR A 112 8.30 8.76 3.68
C THR A 112 7.47 8.73 4.95
N ILE A 113 6.15 8.66 4.81
CA ILE A 113 5.20 8.59 5.94
C ILE A 113 4.60 7.21 6.11
N GLY A 114 4.82 6.33 5.17
CA GLY A 114 4.32 4.96 5.23
C GLY A 114 4.63 4.20 3.96
N TYR A 115 4.01 3.03 3.83
CA TYR A 115 4.25 2.11 2.71
C TYR A 115 2.94 1.46 2.29
N LEU A 116 2.75 1.36 0.97
CA LEU A 116 1.70 0.53 0.37
C LEU A 116 2.37 -0.75 -0.13
N SER A 117 1.88 -1.89 0.31
CA SER A 117 2.33 -3.20 -0.16
C SER A 117 1.20 -3.86 -0.96
N VAL A 118 1.49 -4.27 -2.18
CA VAL A 118 0.54 -4.96 -3.05
C VAL A 118 1.06 -6.38 -3.28
N LEU A 119 0.22 -7.38 -3.04
CA LEU A 119 0.58 -8.78 -3.22
C LEU A 119 0.17 -9.25 -4.61
N GLU A 120 1.09 -9.82 -5.37
CA GLU A 120 0.77 -10.38 -6.69
C GLU A 120 0.08 -11.73 -6.51
N TYR A 121 -1.21 -11.68 -6.23
CA TYR A 121 -1.98 -12.86 -5.83
C TYR A 121 -3.08 -13.24 -6.84
N HIS A 122 -4.02 -12.31 -7.11
CA HIS A 122 -5.11 -12.56 -8.04
C HIS A 122 -4.73 -12.26 -9.48
N THR A 123 -3.95 -11.20 -9.71
CA THR A 123 -3.52 -10.78 -11.05
C THR A 123 -2.04 -10.42 -11.04
N ALA A 124 -1.42 -10.47 -12.21
CA ALA A 124 -0.06 -9.99 -12.39
C ALA A 124 -0.01 -8.46 -12.19
N PHE A 125 1.12 -7.94 -11.73
CA PHE A 125 1.25 -6.51 -11.50
C PHE A 125 1.01 -5.67 -12.75
N ASP A 126 1.37 -6.18 -13.93
CA ASP A 126 1.19 -5.46 -15.18
C ASP A 126 -0.25 -5.49 -15.71
N ALA A 127 -1.18 -6.16 -15.02
CA ALA A 127 -2.60 -6.07 -15.33
C ALA A 127 -3.17 -4.67 -15.07
N VAL A 128 -2.47 -3.86 -14.27
CA VAL A 128 -2.84 -2.49 -13.96
C VAL A 128 -1.67 -1.57 -14.32
N PRO A 129 -1.90 -0.47 -15.06
CA PRO A 129 -0.82 0.47 -15.40
C PRO A 129 -0.15 1.07 -14.17
N GLY A 130 1.15 1.38 -14.29
CA GLY A 130 1.95 1.92 -13.19
C GLY A 130 1.37 3.22 -12.61
N GLU A 131 0.80 4.08 -13.46
CA GLU A 131 0.18 5.34 -13.03
C GLU A 131 -0.96 5.12 -12.04
N ILE A 132 -1.65 3.98 -12.11
CA ILE A 132 -2.76 3.68 -11.21
C ILE A 132 -2.24 3.35 -9.80
N TYR A 133 -1.09 2.69 -9.70
CA TYR A 133 -0.43 2.49 -8.39
C TYR A 133 -0.06 3.83 -7.77
N ASP A 134 0.46 4.76 -8.57
CA ASP A 134 0.82 6.09 -8.08
C ASP A 134 -0.41 6.88 -7.63
N LEU A 135 -1.51 6.76 -8.36
CA LEU A 135 -2.78 7.40 -8.01
C LEU A 135 -3.31 6.88 -6.68
N VAL A 136 -3.33 5.56 -6.51
CA VAL A 136 -3.77 4.91 -5.26
C VAL A 136 -2.86 5.35 -4.11
N ALA A 137 -1.55 5.33 -4.31
CA ALA A 137 -0.60 5.79 -3.30
C ALA A 137 -0.88 7.23 -2.88
N GLY A 138 -1.17 8.11 -3.84
CA GLY A 138 -1.51 9.52 -3.56
C GLY A 138 -2.75 9.67 -2.68
N VAL A 139 -3.78 8.88 -2.95
CA VAL A 139 -5.01 8.87 -2.13
C VAL A 139 -4.71 8.39 -0.72
N LEU A 140 -3.89 7.34 -0.58
CA LEU A 140 -3.53 6.80 0.73
C LEU A 140 -2.65 7.77 1.52
N VAL A 141 -1.75 8.50 0.85
CA VAL A 141 -0.96 9.57 1.48
C VAL A 141 -1.88 10.62 2.09
N LYS A 142 -2.87 11.05 1.33
CA LYS A 142 -3.85 12.04 1.81
C LYS A 142 -4.56 11.54 3.06
N GLU A 143 -5.07 10.31 3.04
CA GLU A 143 -5.80 9.74 4.17
C GLU A 143 -4.90 9.55 5.39
N LEU A 144 -3.69 9.03 5.19
CA LEU A 144 -2.74 8.83 6.28
C LEU A 144 -2.35 10.17 6.93
N THR A 145 -2.19 11.22 6.12
CA THR A 145 -1.89 12.58 6.60
C THR A 145 -3.04 13.12 7.45
N ILE A 146 -4.29 12.90 7.02
CA ILE A 146 -5.48 13.32 7.76
C ILE A 146 -5.53 12.60 9.12
N GLU A 147 -5.34 11.29 9.14
CA GLU A 147 -5.36 10.51 10.37
C GLU A 147 -4.29 10.97 11.36
N GLN A 148 -3.09 11.23 10.89
CA GLN A 148 -1.99 11.71 11.72
C GLN A 148 -2.30 13.09 12.29
N ALA A 149 -2.89 13.99 11.50
CA ALA A 149 -3.29 15.31 11.95
C ALA A 149 -4.37 15.22 13.04
N ILE A 150 -5.33 14.33 12.90
CA ILE A 150 -6.39 14.11 13.89
C ILE A 150 -5.78 13.62 15.20
N ARG A 151 -4.84 12.66 15.15
CA ARG A 151 -4.17 12.15 16.35
C ARG A 151 -3.39 13.24 17.10
N LEU A 152 -2.72 14.13 16.36
CA LEU A 152 -1.94 15.20 16.95
C LEU A 152 -2.81 16.29 17.59
N SER A 153 -4.07 16.43 17.16
CA SER A 153 -4.99 17.43 17.70
C SER A 153 -5.72 16.95 18.96
N HIS A 154 -5.54 15.72 19.33
CA HIS A 154 -6.08 15.12 20.58
C HIS A 154 -4.93 14.89 21.58
#